data_93ed98566fd5ee4698caf5ff31706ba7
#
_entry.id   93ed98566fd5ee4698caf5ff31706ba7
#
_cell.length_a   1.000
_cell.length_b   1.000
_cell.length_c   1.000
_cell.angle_alpha   90.00
_cell.angle_beta   90.00
_cell.angle_gamma   90.00
#
_symmetry.space_group_name_H-M   'P 1'
#
loop_
_entity.id
_entity.type
_entity.pdbx_description
1 polymer ?
#
loop_
_entity_poly.entity_id
_entity_poly.type
_entity_poly.pdbx_seq_one_letter_code
_entity_poly.pdbx_strand_id
1 'polypeptide(L)'
;MLFRSYQIEIGTTWQSSLSDWVEGRKQVVLITTENLRSKISLTNELANVSVIEIPEGEAGKTPQMLEATWNRLAELEVERNSLIIGLGGGAVTDHAGFAAATWLRGIDWVAVPTTIAGMVDASIGGKTGINSQFGKNLIGAFHSPLAVLVDLYWTKSLSNRDFAAGLAEAIKCGFIKDQEILKLLTGKKLLDLRENENLLEELIERSAAVKAEVVSNDFKENELREILNYGHTLGHAIEVDSNYQIRHGEAISIGMVFVAELAQELCGLGDSVVEKHRSVLNSFDLPTSYKKQSWPNLLNIMQSDKKVRNGEIRFRSEEHTSELQSHSF
;
A
#
# COMPACT_ATOMS: atom_id res chain seq x y z
N MET A 1 -0.70 -9.30 -15.66
CA MET A 1 -2.08 -8.76 -15.64
C MET A 1 -2.11 -7.38 -16.25
N LEU A 2 -3.04 -7.07 -17.16
CA LEU A 2 -3.25 -5.70 -17.66
C LEU A 2 -4.22 -4.96 -16.74
N PHE A 3 -3.81 -3.78 -16.30
CA PHE A 3 -4.62 -2.90 -15.47
C PHE A 3 -4.78 -1.53 -16.15
N ARG A 4 -6.01 -1.20 -16.62
CA ARG A 4 -6.29 0.05 -17.35
C ARG A 4 -5.27 0.33 -18.46
N SER A 5 -4.21 1.06 -18.12
CA SER A 5 -3.17 1.52 -19.04
C SER A 5 -1.77 1.01 -18.69
N TYR A 6 -1.62 0.12 -17.71
CA TYR A 6 -0.31 -0.42 -17.32
C TYR A 6 -0.36 -1.88 -16.91
N GLN A 7 0.80 -2.52 -16.84
CA GLN A 7 0.97 -3.92 -16.48
C GLN A 7 1.28 -4.07 -14.98
N ILE A 8 0.83 -5.17 -14.38
CA ILE A 8 1.29 -5.65 -13.08
C ILE A 8 1.90 -7.02 -13.35
N GLU A 9 3.20 -7.13 -13.18
CA GLU A 9 3.96 -8.37 -13.33
C GLU A 9 4.32 -8.91 -11.96
N ILE A 10 3.98 -10.17 -11.68
CA ILE A 10 4.17 -10.81 -10.38
C ILE A 10 4.99 -12.09 -10.58
N GLY A 11 5.85 -12.43 -9.61
CA GLY A 11 6.71 -13.61 -9.67
C GLY A 11 7.88 -13.48 -10.65
N THR A 12 8.27 -12.27 -11.02
CA THR A 12 9.36 -11.98 -11.95
C THR A 12 10.55 -11.34 -11.23
N THR A 13 11.73 -11.48 -11.81
CA THR A 13 12.90 -10.70 -11.39
C THR A 13 12.76 -9.27 -11.95
N TRP A 14 12.66 -8.27 -11.08
CA TRP A 14 12.38 -6.88 -11.49
C TRP A 14 13.37 -6.34 -12.54
N GLN A 15 14.65 -6.73 -12.47
CA GLN A 15 15.67 -6.27 -13.42
C GLN A 15 15.47 -6.83 -14.83
N SER A 16 15.06 -8.11 -14.94
CA SER A 16 14.80 -8.71 -16.26
C SER A 16 13.54 -8.12 -16.91
N SER A 17 12.49 -7.91 -16.13
CA SER A 17 11.27 -7.25 -16.64
C SER A 17 11.50 -5.78 -16.97
N LEU A 18 12.47 -5.12 -16.32
CA LEU A 18 12.74 -3.70 -16.55
C LEU A 18 13.35 -3.42 -17.92
N SER A 19 14.03 -4.39 -18.56
CA SER A 19 14.65 -4.23 -19.87
C SER A 19 13.70 -3.64 -20.91
N ASP A 20 12.45 -4.09 -20.92
CA ASP A 20 11.42 -3.61 -21.86
C ASP A 20 11.04 -2.13 -21.67
N TRP A 21 11.26 -1.60 -20.46
CA TRP A 21 10.89 -0.23 -20.09
C TRP A 21 12.05 0.76 -20.19
N VAL A 22 13.30 0.29 -20.17
CA VAL A 22 14.50 1.14 -20.25
C VAL A 22 14.99 1.31 -21.68
N GLU A 23 14.61 0.44 -22.62
CA GLU A 23 15.01 0.54 -24.01
C GLU A 23 14.58 1.88 -24.64
N GLY A 24 15.49 2.56 -25.31
CA GLY A 24 15.24 3.86 -25.95
C GLY A 24 15.09 5.04 -24.99
N ARG A 25 15.21 4.85 -23.68
CA ARG A 25 15.22 5.96 -22.72
C ARG A 25 16.55 6.71 -22.73
N LYS A 26 16.47 8.02 -22.66
CA LYS A 26 17.70 8.84 -22.60
C LYS A 26 18.44 8.61 -21.28
N GLN A 27 17.70 8.48 -20.19
CA GLN A 27 18.26 8.31 -18.86
C GLN A 27 17.26 7.55 -17.97
N VAL A 28 17.80 6.79 -17.03
CA VAL A 28 17.03 6.07 -16.02
C VAL A 28 17.51 6.53 -14.64
N VAL A 29 16.56 6.87 -13.78
CA VAL A 29 16.79 7.30 -12.40
C VAL A 29 16.11 6.33 -11.44
N LEU A 30 16.90 5.71 -10.57
CA LEU A 30 16.41 4.84 -9.50
C LEU A 30 16.27 5.65 -8.21
N ILE A 31 15.04 5.77 -7.71
CA ILE A 31 14.75 6.32 -6.38
C ILE A 31 14.57 5.16 -5.41
N THR A 32 15.39 5.09 -4.37
CA THR A 32 15.37 3.99 -3.40
C THR A 32 15.90 4.48 -2.04
N THR A 33 16.04 3.56 -1.08
CA THR A 33 16.66 3.86 0.23
C THR A 33 18.09 3.33 0.29
N GLU A 34 18.94 3.89 1.16
CA GLU A 34 20.31 3.45 1.36
C GLU A 34 20.40 1.94 1.66
N ASN A 35 19.54 1.43 2.54
CA ASN A 35 19.51 0.01 2.90
C ASN A 35 19.17 -0.89 1.70
N LEU A 36 18.21 -0.50 0.87
CA LEU A 36 17.87 -1.27 -0.35
C LEU A 36 18.96 -1.13 -1.39
N ARG A 37 19.53 0.08 -1.58
CA ARG A 37 20.62 0.31 -2.52
C ARG A 37 21.82 -0.61 -2.27
N SER A 38 22.16 -0.85 -1.01
CA SER A 38 23.24 -1.75 -0.63
C SER A 38 23.02 -3.22 -1.03
N LYS A 39 21.77 -3.62 -1.28
CA LYS A 39 21.35 -4.99 -1.66
C LYS A 39 21.15 -5.16 -3.16
N ILE A 40 21.24 -4.07 -3.93
CA ILE A 40 21.05 -4.10 -5.39
C ILE A 40 22.40 -4.26 -6.07
N SER A 41 22.54 -5.34 -6.84
CA SER A 41 23.60 -5.47 -7.84
C SER A 41 23.01 -5.11 -9.19
N LEU A 42 23.36 -3.94 -9.73
CA LEU A 42 22.86 -3.50 -11.03
C LEU A 42 23.45 -4.38 -12.14
N THR A 43 22.59 -4.87 -13.03
CA THR A 43 23.03 -5.58 -14.25
C THR A 43 23.70 -4.62 -15.22
N ASN A 44 24.37 -5.15 -16.26
CA ASN A 44 25.01 -4.33 -17.29
C ASN A 44 24.02 -3.39 -18.01
N GLU A 45 22.77 -3.79 -18.15
CA GLU A 45 21.68 -2.99 -18.74
C GLU A 45 21.33 -1.78 -17.89
N LEU A 46 21.56 -1.88 -16.58
CA LEU A 46 21.32 -0.81 -15.59
C LEU A 46 22.63 -0.16 -15.10
N ALA A 47 23.76 -0.40 -15.75
CA ALA A 47 25.06 0.12 -15.32
C ALA A 47 25.12 1.66 -15.30
N ASN A 48 24.33 2.33 -16.13
CA ASN A 48 24.27 3.80 -16.25
C ASN A 48 23.08 4.42 -15.52
N VAL A 49 22.46 3.69 -14.60
CA VAL A 49 21.34 4.22 -13.81
C VAL A 49 21.86 5.20 -12.76
N SER A 50 21.32 6.42 -12.77
CA SER A 50 21.55 7.39 -11.71
C SER A 50 20.71 7.03 -10.48
N VAL A 51 21.29 7.08 -9.28
CA VAL A 51 20.58 6.73 -8.04
C VAL A 51 20.32 7.97 -7.21
N ILE A 52 19.10 8.07 -6.70
CA ILE A 52 18.68 9.05 -5.69
C ILE A 52 18.25 8.27 -4.46
N GLU A 53 18.95 8.47 -3.35
CA GLU A 53 18.61 7.84 -2.09
C GLU A 53 17.73 8.77 -1.26
N ILE A 54 16.66 8.21 -0.71
CA ILE A 54 15.74 8.92 0.19
C ILE A 54 15.64 8.19 1.54
N PRO A 55 15.28 8.87 2.63
CA PRO A 55 15.06 8.24 3.93
C PRO A 55 14.00 7.14 3.87
N GLU A 56 14.15 6.13 4.73
CA GLU A 56 13.19 5.03 4.85
C GLU A 56 11.83 5.50 5.42
N GLY A 57 10.77 4.85 4.96
CA GLY A 57 9.41 5.05 5.45
C GLY A 57 8.90 6.48 5.26
N GLU A 58 8.07 6.94 6.18
CA GLU A 58 7.40 8.24 6.09
C GLU A 58 8.36 9.44 6.14
N ALA A 59 9.58 9.27 6.64
CA ALA A 59 10.60 10.31 6.63
C ALA A 59 11.03 10.70 5.20
N GLY A 60 10.91 9.79 4.24
CA GLY A 60 11.14 10.05 2.82
C GLY A 60 10.01 10.84 2.14
N LYS A 61 8.81 10.89 2.74
CA LYS A 61 7.61 11.51 2.15
C LYS A 61 7.40 12.95 2.63
N THR A 62 8.42 13.77 2.59
CA THR A 62 8.34 15.18 3.02
C THR A 62 8.47 16.16 1.86
N PRO A 63 7.92 17.39 1.96
CA PRO A 63 8.12 18.43 0.95
C PRO A 63 9.60 18.74 0.71
N GLN A 64 10.41 18.75 1.76
CA GLN A 64 11.85 19.01 1.69
C GLN A 64 12.58 17.92 0.90
N MET A 65 12.19 16.65 1.12
CA MET A 65 12.79 15.54 0.36
C MET A 65 12.38 15.57 -1.11
N LEU A 66 11.13 15.96 -1.40
CA LEU A 66 10.68 16.11 -2.78
C LEU A 66 11.42 17.24 -3.50
N GLU A 67 11.63 18.38 -2.84
CA GLU A 67 12.45 19.47 -3.37
C GLU A 67 13.90 19.02 -3.66
N ALA A 68 14.52 18.30 -2.72
CA ALA A 68 15.84 17.73 -2.93
C ALA A 68 15.87 16.75 -4.11
N THR A 69 14.82 15.93 -4.28
CA THR A 69 14.67 15.03 -5.43
C THR A 69 14.60 15.82 -6.74
N TRP A 70 13.79 16.88 -6.82
CA TRP A 70 13.71 17.72 -8.03
C TRP A 70 15.04 18.41 -8.36
N ASN A 71 15.74 18.92 -7.35
CA ASN A 71 17.07 19.52 -7.55
C ASN A 71 18.04 18.48 -8.12
N ARG A 72 18.00 17.24 -7.60
CA ARG A 72 18.85 16.17 -8.12
C ARG A 72 18.47 15.75 -9.55
N LEU A 73 17.19 15.72 -9.88
CA LEU A 73 16.74 15.47 -11.26
C LEU A 73 17.21 16.57 -12.22
N ALA A 74 17.25 17.84 -11.77
CA ALA A 74 17.77 18.96 -12.54
C ALA A 74 19.29 18.85 -12.76
N GLU A 75 20.06 18.53 -11.72
CA GLU A 75 21.51 18.32 -11.80
C GLU A 75 21.88 17.16 -12.75
N LEU A 76 21.04 16.15 -12.79
CA LEU A 76 21.18 15.00 -13.69
C LEU A 76 20.66 15.29 -15.11
N GLU A 77 20.15 16.49 -15.37
CA GLU A 77 19.57 16.88 -16.66
C GLU A 77 18.49 15.91 -17.16
N VAL A 78 17.63 15.45 -16.24
CA VAL A 78 16.56 14.48 -16.56
C VAL A 78 15.53 15.10 -17.50
N GLU A 79 15.39 14.53 -18.70
CA GLU A 79 14.51 14.98 -19.77
C GLU A 79 13.17 14.22 -19.78
N ARG A 80 12.25 14.65 -20.66
CA ARG A 80 10.89 14.03 -20.78
C ARG A 80 10.93 12.56 -21.21
N ASN A 81 11.93 12.15 -21.99
CA ASN A 81 12.12 10.75 -22.41
C ASN A 81 12.98 9.95 -21.42
N SER A 82 13.08 10.36 -20.19
CA SER A 82 13.71 9.61 -19.12
C SER A 82 12.68 8.75 -18.38
N LEU A 83 13.17 7.83 -17.55
CA LEU A 83 12.36 6.94 -16.73
C LEU A 83 12.76 7.07 -15.26
N ILE A 84 11.78 7.21 -14.37
CA ILE A 84 11.99 7.05 -12.93
C ILE A 84 11.58 5.64 -12.50
N ILE A 85 12.42 4.98 -11.71
CA ILE A 85 12.12 3.71 -11.06
C ILE A 85 11.99 3.99 -9.57
N GLY A 86 10.84 3.69 -8.98
CA GLY A 86 10.63 3.74 -7.53
C GLY A 86 10.77 2.35 -6.92
N LEU A 87 11.96 2.03 -6.34
CA LEU A 87 12.21 0.74 -5.72
C LEU A 87 12.19 0.87 -4.20
N GLY A 88 11.17 0.32 -3.56
CA GLY A 88 11.02 0.38 -2.10
C GLY A 88 9.62 0.03 -1.63
N GLY A 89 9.36 0.25 -0.34
CA GLY A 89 8.00 0.13 0.21
C GLY A 89 7.07 1.22 -0.31
N GLY A 90 5.81 1.20 0.10
CA GLY A 90 4.78 2.16 -0.35
C GLY A 90 5.20 3.63 -0.23
N ALA A 91 5.96 3.98 0.80
CA ALA A 91 6.46 5.36 0.96
C ALA A 91 7.41 5.78 -0.18
N VAL A 92 8.27 4.88 -0.64
CA VAL A 92 9.19 5.15 -1.75
C VAL A 92 8.45 5.22 -3.06
N THR A 93 7.52 4.29 -3.31
CA THR A 93 6.73 4.30 -4.56
C THR A 93 5.83 5.52 -4.66
N ASP A 94 5.21 5.95 -3.55
CA ASP A 94 4.43 7.18 -3.48
C ASP A 94 5.28 8.43 -3.80
N HIS A 95 6.47 8.53 -3.19
CA HIS A 95 7.40 9.64 -3.41
C HIS A 95 7.91 9.65 -4.86
N ALA A 96 8.38 8.51 -5.37
CA ALA A 96 8.92 8.38 -6.72
C ALA A 96 7.86 8.71 -7.78
N GLY A 97 6.64 8.18 -7.61
CA GLY A 97 5.52 8.47 -8.49
C GLY A 97 5.10 9.94 -8.46
N PHE A 98 5.17 10.60 -7.29
CA PHE A 98 4.84 12.02 -7.19
C PHE A 98 5.97 12.91 -7.73
N ALA A 99 7.23 12.53 -7.54
CA ALA A 99 8.35 13.17 -8.21
C ALA A 99 8.20 13.08 -9.75
N ALA A 100 7.87 11.91 -10.27
CA ALA A 100 7.59 11.70 -11.68
C ALA A 100 6.39 12.53 -12.19
N ALA A 101 5.30 12.58 -11.42
CA ALA A 101 4.11 13.34 -11.78
C ALA A 101 4.35 14.84 -11.91
N THR A 102 5.27 15.36 -11.11
CA THR A 102 5.52 16.81 -11.00
C THR A 102 6.73 17.29 -11.80
N TRP A 103 7.71 16.41 -12.06
CA TRP A 103 8.86 16.74 -12.90
C TRP A 103 8.43 16.94 -14.35
N LEU A 104 8.81 18.09 -14.93
CA LEU A 104 8.46 18.50 -16.32
C LEU A 104 6.95 18.35 -16.65
N ARG A 105 6.06 18.43 -15.66
CA ARG A 105 4.60 18.21 -15.73
C ARG A 105 4.20 16.77 -16.04
N GLY A 106 5.04 15.82 -15.68
CA GLY A 106 4.84 14.38 -15.80
C GLY A 106 5.84 13.72 -16.73
N ILE A 107 6.55 12.74 -16.19
CA ILE A 107 7.41 11.81 -16.94
C ILE A 107 7.02 10.38 -16.57
N ASP A 108 7.47 9.43 -17.37
CA ASP A 108 7.20 8.02 -17.15
C ASP A 108 7.90 7.48 -15.89
N TRP A 109 7.26 6.53 -15.24
CA TRP A 109 7.84 5.85 -14.08
C TRP A 109 7.37 4.39 -13.96
N VAL A 110 8.14 3.58 -13.25
CA VAL A 110 7.88 2.17 -12.92
C VAL A 110 7.96 2.00 -11.41
N ALA A 111 7.03 1.25 -10.84
CA ALA A 111 7.04 0.88 -9.44
C ALA A 111 7.63 -0.52 -9.24
N VAL A 112 8.58 -0.64 -8.31
CA VAL A 112 9.15 -1.91 -7.85
C VAL A 112 8.94 -2.01 -6.34
N PRO A 113 7.74 -2.45 -5.89
CA PRO A 113 7.43 -2.54 -4.47
C PRO A 113 8.23 -3.65 -3.79
N THR A 114 8.80 -3.35 -2.62
CA THR A 114 9.61 -4.29 -1.84
C THR A 114 8.93 -4.77 -0.57
N THR A 115 7.71 -4.34 -0.30
CA THR A 115 6.88 -4.76 0.84
C THR A 115 5.57 -5.34 0.35
N ILE A 116 4.98 -6.28 1.10
CA ILE A 116 3.70 -6.90 0.71
C ILE A 116 2.61 -5.83 0.56
N ALA A 117 2.49 -4.88 1.49
CA ALA A 117 1.53 -3.76 1.36
C ALA A 117 1.79 -2.91 0.11
N GLY A 118 3.06 -2.73 -0.30
CA GLY A 118 3.41 -2.12 -1.57
C GLY A 118 2.92 -2.94 -2.77
N MET A 119 3.10 -4.27 -2.73
CA MET A 119 2.78 -5.19 -3.81
C MET A 119 1.28 -5.34 -4.05
N VAL A 120 0.47 -5.34 -2.98
CA VAL A 120 -0.98 -5.61 -3.08
C VAL A 120 -1.84 -4.35 -3.01
N ASP A 121 -1.29 -3.22 -2.55
CA ASP A 121 -2.07 -2.00 -2.31
C ASP A 121 -1.39 -0.73 -2.83
N ALA A 122 -0.31 -0.24 -2.22
CA ALA A 122 0.19 1.12 -2.42
C ALA A 122 0.63 1.41 -3.86
N SER A 123 1.29 0.47 -4.55
CA SER A 123 1.76 0.67 -5.92
C SER A 123 0.65 0.55 -6.97
N ILE A 124 -0.57 0.12 -6.58
CA ILE A 124 -1.68 -0.12 -7.49
C ILE A 124 -2.72 0.98 -7.37
N GLY A 125 -3.02 1.66 -8.48
CA GLY A 125 -4.09 2.66 -8.53
C GLY A 125 -3.63 4.10 -8.73
N GLY A 126 -2.33 4.31 -8.99
CA GLY A 126 -1.79 5.59 -9.42
C GLY A 126 -1.87 6.72 -8.39
N LYS A 127 -2.26 6.45 -7.15
CA LYS A 127 -2.12 7.42 -6.06
C LYS A 127 -0.64 7.60 -5.76
N THR A 128 -0.16 8.83 -5.83
CA THR A 128 1.22 9.21 -5.49
C THR A 128 1.17 10.45 -4.60
N GLY A 129 2.12 10.61 -3.69
CA GLY A 129 2.05 11.78 -2.84
C GLY A 129 3.04 11.78 -1.68
N ILE A 130 2.99 12.89 -0.97
CA ILE A 130 3.82 13.17 0.20
C ILE A 130 2.97 13.66 1.37
N ASN A 131 3.58 13.69 2.53
CA ASN A 131 2.96 14.16 3.76
C ASN A 131 3.10 15.69 3.90
N SER A 132 2.23 16.27 4.68
CA SER A 132 2.34 17.64 5.15
C SER A 132 2.40 17.67 6.67
N GLN A 133 2.65 18.84 7.25
CA GLN A 133 2.57 19.02 8.70
C GLN A 133 1.15 18.78 9.27
N PHE A 134 0.13 18.74 8.41
CA PHE A 134 -1.27 18.55 8.82
C PHE A 134 -1.76 17.11 8.66
N GLY A 135 -1.00 16.24 7.99
CA GLY A 135 -1.38 14.84 7.84
C GLY A 135 -0.65 14.12 6.71
N LYS A 136 -0.83 12.80 6.69
CA LYS A 136 -0.29 11.91 5.65
C LYS A 136 -1.05 12.08 4.34
N ASN A 137 -0.32 11.98 3.21
CA ASN A 137 -0.86 11.86 1.84
C ASN A 137 -1.81 13.01 1.42
N LEU A 138 -1.70 14.19 2.05
CA LEU A 138 -2.55 15.34 1.70
C LEU A 138 -2.09 16.07 0.42
N ILE A 139 -0.86 15.86 0.00
CA ILE A 139 -0.28 16.46 -1.20
C ILE A 139 0.07 15.34 -2.16
N GLY A 140 -0.57 15.31 -3.34
CA GLY A 140 -0.34 14.23 -4.27
C GLY A 140 -1.01 14.42 -5.62
N ALA A 141 -0.82 13.43 -6.47
CA ALA A 141 -1.40 13.36 -7.80
C ALA A 141 -1.83 11.93 -8.13
N PHE A 142 -2.77 11.80 -9.07
CA PHE A 142 -3.04 10.53 -9.73
C PHE A 142 -2.12 10.40 -10.95
N HIS A 143 -1.06 9.62 -10.81
CA HIS A 143 -0.08 9.37 -11.86
C HIS A 143 0.23 7.88 -11.96
N SER A 144 -0.39 7.21 -12.91
CA SER A 144 -0.21 5.76 -13.09
C SER A 144 1.22 5.43 -13.52
N PRO A 145 1.85 4.38 -12.98
CA PRO A 145 3.11 3.88 -13.50
C PRO A 145 2.91 3.25 -14.89
N LEU A 146 3.97 3.06 -15.65
CA LEU A 146 3.96 2.22 -16.86
C LEU A 146 3.81 0.74 -16.49
N ALA A 147 4.46 0.33 -15.42
CA ALA A 147 4.38 -1.02 -14.87
C ALA A 147 4.56 -1.04 -13.35
N VAL A 148 4.02 -2.09 -12.73
CA VAL A 148 4.33 -2.49 -11.35
C VAL A 148 5.02 -3.85 -11.42
N LEU A 149 6.29 -3.91 -11.02
CA LEU A 149 7.10 -5.13 -11.09
C LEU A 149 7.26 -5.71 -9.69
N VAL A 150 6.54 -6.79 -9.41
CA VAL A 150 6.49 -7.46 -8.11
C VAL A 150 7.48 -8.63 -8.11
N ASP A 151 8.65 -8.37 -7.52
CA ASP A 151 9.69 -9.38 -7.30
C ASP A 151 9.62 -9.89 -5.86
N LEU A 152 9.22 -11.17 -5.72
CA LEU A 152 9.04 -11.81 -4.40
C LEU A 152 10.35 -11.94 -3.62
N TYR A 153 11.50 -11.85 -4.27
CA TYR A 153 12.81 -11.86 -3.60
C TYR A 153 12.88 -10.82 -2.47
N TRP A 154 12.29 -9.66 -2.65
CA TRP A 154 12.30 -8.60 -1.65
C TRP A 154 11.60 -8.95 -0.36
N THR A 155 10.60 -9.84 -0.39
CA THR A 155 9.88 -10.27 0.81
C THR A 155 10.77 -11.03 1.79
N LYS A 156 11.85 -11.68 1.29
CA LYS A 156 12.83 -12.41 2.10
C LYS A 156 13.62 -11.46 3.02
N SER A 157 13.74 -10.19 2.66
CA SER A 157 14.46 -9.18 3.43
C SER A 157 13.62 -8.51 4.54
N LEU A 158 12.31 -8.73 4.56
CA LEU A 158 11.40 -8.16 5.54
C LEU A 158 11.55 -8.85 6.91
N SER A 159 11.48 -8.08 7.98
CA SER A 159 11.28 -8.64 9.32
C SER A 159 9.95 -9.40 9.39
N ASN A 160 9.81 -10.35 10.33
CA ASN A 160 8.52 -11.04 10.52
C ASN A 160 7.38 -10.05 10.79
N ARG A 161 7.65 -9.00 11.54
CA ARG A 161 6.67 -7.95 11.84
C ARG A 161 6.25 -7.15 10.61
N ASP A 162 7.21 -6.79 9.72
CA ASP A 162 6.89 -6.06 8.49
C ASP A 162 6.17 -6.94 7.47
N PHE A 163 6.54 -8.21 7.40
CA PHE A 163 5.87 -9.20 6.57
C PHE A 163 4.42 -9.39 7.04
N ALA A 164 4.20 -9.64 8.34
CA ALA A 164 2.87 -9.79 8.93
C ALA A 164 2.01 -8.52 8.70
N ALA A 165 2.57 -7.34 8.97
CA ALA A 165 1.85 -6.09 8.75
C ALA A 165 1.40 -5.94 7.29
N GLY A 166 2.23 -6.34 6.32
CA GLY A 166 1.84 -6.32 4.91
C GLY A 166 0.69 -7.26 4.57
N LEU A 167 0.60 -8.41 5.25
CA LEU A 167 -0.48 -9.39 5.04
C LEU A 167 -1.86 -8.86 5.43
N ALA A 168 -1.95 -7.88 6.32
CA ALA A 168 -3.24 -7.30 6.72
C ALA A 168 -4.02 -6.76 5.51
N GLU A 169 -3.33 -6.17 4.54
CA GLU A 169 -3.94 -5.67 3.30
C GLU A 169 -4.45 -6.81 2.40
N ALA A 170 -3.71 -7.91 2.30
CA ALA A 170 -4.16 -9.09 1.57
C ALA A 170 -5.37 -9.75 2.26
N ILE A 171 -5.33 -9.90 3.59
CA ILE A 171 -6.45 -10.41 4.39
C ILE A 171 -7.69 -9.53 4.22
N LYS A 172 -7.53 -8.21 4.21
CA LYS A 172 -8.60 -7.26 3.91
C LYS A 172 -9.26 -7.56 2.56
N CYS A 173 -8.48 -7.79 1.50
CA CYS A 173 -9.01 -8.17 0.20
C CYS A 173 -9.84 -9.46 0.26
N GLY A 174 -9.43 -10.40 1.13
CA GLY A 174 -10.17 -11.62 1.41
C GLY A 174 -11.54 -11.39 2.04
N PHE A 175 -11.64 -10.45 2.98
CA PHE A 175 -12.91 -10.11 3.62
C PHE A 175 -13.83 -9.30 2.72
N ILE A 176 -13.31 -8.34 1.97
CA ILE A 176 -14.16 -7.45 1.17
C ILE A 176 -14.62 -8.04 -0.16
N LYS A 177 -13.89 -9.04 -0.73
CA LYS A 177 -14.24 -9.50 -2.08
C LYS A 177 -13.84 -10.93 -2.41
N ASP A 178 -12.57 -11.34 -2.28
CA ASP A 178 -12.10 -12.66 -2.71
C ASP A 178 -11.93 -13.63 -1.54
N GLN A 179 -12.98 -14.34 -1.19
CA GLN A 179 -12.96 -15.31 -0.08
C GLN A 179 -11.96 -16.47 -0.27
N GLU A 180 -11.47 -16.72 -1.48
CA GLU A 180 -10.42 -17.74 -1.71
C GLU A 180 -9.13 -17.35 -0.99
N ILE A 181 -8.83 -16.04 -0.85
CA ILE A 181 -7.72 -15.55 -0.02
C ILE A 181 -7.84 -16.09 1.42
N LEU A 182 -9.03 -16.01 2.02
CA LEU A 182 -9.23 -16.51 3.38
C LEU A 182 -9.12 -18.04 3.47
N LYS A 183 -9.51 -18.76 2.41
CA LYS A 183 -9.36 -20.22 2.33
C LYS A 183 -7.88 -20.61 2.22
N LEU A 184 -7.11 -19.92 1.38
CA LEU A 184 -5.66 -20.11 1.24
C LEU A 184 -4.93 -19.94 2.57
N LEU A 185 -5.38 -19.00 3.40
CA LEU A 185 -4.79 -18.68 4.69
C LEU A 185 -5.27 -19.57 5.83
N THR A 186 -6.35 -20.35 5.64
CA THR A 186 -6.93 -21.21 6.68
C THR A 186 -5.92 -22.26 7.14
N GLY A 187 -5.63 -22.29 8.44
CA GLY A 187 -4.68 -23.23 9.05
C GLY A 187 -3.21 -22.92 8.76
N LYS A 188 -2.91 -21.83 8.08
CA LYS A 188 -1.55 -21.37 7.81
C LYS A 188 -1.07 -20.40 8.87
N LYS A 189 0.26 -20.31 8.98
CA LYS A 189 0.98 -19.35 9.81
C LYS A 189 1.98 -18.55 8.96
N LEU A 190 2.59 -17.56 9.57
CA LEU A 190 3.56 -16.68 8.91
C LEU A 190 4.69 -17.46 8.20
N LEU A 191 5.20 -18.50 8.86
CA LEU A 191 6.29 -19.30 8.32
C LEU A 191 5.88 -20.05 7.04
N ASP A 192 4.65 -20.56 6.98
CA ASP A 192 4.15 -21.27 5.78
C ASP A 192 4.19 -20.37 4.53
N LEU A 193 3.86 -19.08 4.68
CA LEU A 193 3.92 -18.12 3.58
C LEU A 193 5.36 -17.73 3.22
N ARG A 194 6.25 -17.68 4.21
CA ARG A 194 7.66 -17.35 3.97
C ARG A 194 8.43 -18.46 3.27
N GLU A 195 8.05 -19.71 3.50
CA GLU A 195 8.72 -20.88 2.96
C GLU A 195 8.08 -21.40 1.66
N ASN A 196 6.85 -21.01 1.36
CA ASN A 196 6.13 -21.41 0.16
C ASN A 196 5.90 -20.22 -0.79
N GLU A 197 6.83 -20.04 -1.72
CA GLU A 197 6.81 -18.93 -2.68
C GLU A 197 5.57 -18.97 -3.58
N ASN A 198 5.11 -20.16 -4.01
CA ASN A 198 3.89 -20.30 -4.82
C ASN A 198 2.63 -19.86 -4.06
N LEU A 199 2.55 -20.17 -2.75
CA LEU A 199 1.43 -19.74 -1.92
C LEU A 199 1.42 -18.21 -1.73
N LEU A 200 2.61 -17.64 -1.52
CA LEU A 200 2.77 -16.19 -1.40
C LEU A 200 2.44 -15.48 -2.71
N GLU A 201 2.88 -16.01 -3.84
CA GLU A 201 2.59 -15.49 -5.18
C GLU A 201 1.08 -15.48 -5.44
N GLU A 202 0.39 -16.60 -5.23
CA GLU A 202 -1.06 -16.69 -5.40
C GLU A 202 -1.81 -15.70 -4.50
N LEU A 203 -1.37 -15.54 -3.24
CA LEU A 203 -1.94 -14.56 -2.32
C LEU A 203 -1.80 -13.12 -2.84
N ILE A 204 -0.61 -12.77 -3.33
CA ILE A 204 -0.32 -11.44 -3.87
C ILE A 204 -1.12 -11.22 -5.16
N GLU A 205 -1.17 -12.18 -6.08
CA GLU A 205 -1.93 -12.10 -7.32
C GLU A 205 -3.41 -11.84 -7.08
N ARG A 206 -4.04 -12.63 -6.18
CA ARG A 206 -5.45 -12.46 -5.84
C ARG A 206 -5.73 -11.09 -5.21
N SER A 207 -4.86 -10.67 -4.29
CA SER A 207 -5.02 -9.38 -3.62
C SER A 207 -4.84 -8.20 -4.59
N ALA A 208 -3.83 -8.26 -5.45
CA ALA A 208 -3.59 -7.28 -6.49
C ALA A 208 -4.76 -7.24 -7.51
N ALA A 209 -5.36 -8.40 -7.83
CA ALA A 209 -6.53 -8.49 -8.71
C ALA A 209 -7.75 -7.78 -8.09
N VAL A 210 -8.03 -8.00 -6.80
CA VAL A 210 -9.10 -7.27 -6.08
C VAL A 210 -8.87 -5.77 -6.14
N LYS A 211 -7.65 -5.33 -5.81
CA LYS A 211 -7.30 -3.91 -5.86
C LYS A 211 -7.45 -3.33 -7.26
N ALA A 212 -6.93 -4.02 -8.27
CA ALA A 212 -6.98 -3.60 -9.67
C ALA A 212 -8.43 -3.47 -10.16
N GLU A 213 -9.30 -4.42 -9.84
CA GLU A 213 -10.70 -4.39 -10.22
C GLU A 213 -11.43 -3.19 -9.59
N VAL A 214 -11.28 -3.00 -8.28
CA VAL A 214 -11.93 -1.88 -7.58
C VAL A 214 -11.47 -0.54 -8.13
N VAL A 215 -10.15 -0.36 -8.33
CA VAL A 215 -9.60 0.88 -8.87
C VAL A 215 -9.98 1.09 -10.34
N SER A 216 -10.11 0.01 -11.14
CA SER A 216 -10.57 0.12 -12.53
C SER A 216 -11.95 0.71 -12.64
N ASN A 217 -12.83 0.35 -11.71
CA ASN A 217 -14.22 0.82 -11.67
C ASN A 217 -14.36 2.21 -11.05
N ASP A 218 -13.45 2.59 -10.13
CA ASP A 218 -13.46 3.90 -9.47
C ASP A 218 -12.03 4.43 -9.23
N PHE A 219 -11.43 4.99 -10.28
CA PHE A 219 -10.05 5.46 -10.23
C PHE A 219 -9.83 6.63 -9.27
N LYS A 220 -10.78 7.56 -9.21
CA LYS A 220 -10.65 8.79 -8.42
C LYS A 220 -11.24 8.71 -7.01
N GLU A 221 -11.68 7.50 -6.59
CA GLU A 221 -12.24 7.27 -5.25
C GLU A 221 -13.49 8.12 -4.97
N ASN A 222 -14.48 7.99 -5.86
CA ASN A 222 -15.75 8.69 -5.70
C ASN A 222 -16.70 7.95 -4.73
N GLU A 223 -16.82 6.61 -4.86
CA GLU A 223 -17.71 5.79 -4.02
C GLU A 223 -17.21 4.35 -3.84
N LEU A 224 -17.08 3.57 -4.94
CA LEU A 224 -16.78 2.13 -4.87
C LEU A 224 -15.43 1.84 -4.24
N ARG A 225 -14.42 2.66 -4.50
CA ARG A 225 -13.07 2.48 -3.96
C ARG A 225 -13.01 2.61 -2.43
N GLU A 226 -14.03 3.20 -1.81
CA GLU A 226 -14.12 3.30 -0.34
C GLU A 226 -14.19 1.93 0.35
N ILE A 227 -14.58 0.84 -0.33
CA ILE A 227 -14.56 -0.51 0.24
C ILE A 227 -13.14 -0.93 0.66
N LEU A 228 -12.11 -0.40 -0.01
CA LEU A 228 -10.71 -0.64 0.34
C LEU A 228 -10.32 0.02 1.68
N ASN A 229 -11.14 0.92 2.21
CA ASN A 229 -10.95 1.57 3.50
C ASN A 229 -11.53 0.75 4.67
N TYR A 230 -11.86 -0.53 4.46
CA TYR A 230 -12.28 -1.45 5.52
C TYR A 230 -11.24 -1.47 6.65
N GLY A 231 -11.66 -1.16 7.88
CA GLY A 231 -10.79 -1.02 9.05
C GLY A 231 -9.96 0.27 9.14
N HIS A 232 -9.88 1.07 8.07
CA HIS A 232 -8.96 2.22 8.01
C HIS A 232 -9.37 3.40 8.89
N THR A 233 -10.66 3.65 9.10
CA THR A 233 -11.11 4.80 9.92
C THR A 233 -10.53 4.74 11.33
N LEU A 234 -10.61 3.60 12.00
CA LEU A 234 -9.99 3.41 13.30
C LEU A 234 -8.48 3.17 13.17
N GLY A 235 -8.04 2.43 12.16
CA GLY A 235 -6.63 2.13 11.93
C GLY A 235 -5.77 3.40 11.86
N HIS A 236 -6.15 4.37 11.03
CA HIS A 236 -5.43 5.65 10.94
C HIS A 236 -5.40 6.42 12.28
N ALA A 237 -6.51 6.39 13.03
CA ALA A 237 -6.52 7.01 14.36
C ALA A 237 -5.52 6.34 15.32
N ILE A 238 -5.38 5.01 15.27
CA ILE A 238 -4.40 4.24 16.03
C ILE A 238 -2.97 4.57 15.60
N GLU A 239 -2.70 4.71 14.30
CA GLU A 239 -1.38 5.13 13.82
C GLU A 239 -0.97 6.47 14.44
N VAL A 240 -1.89 7.45 14.45
CA VAL A 240 -1.65 8.78 15.05
C VAL A 240 -1.48 8.69 16.56
N ASP A 241 -2.39 8.02 17.28
CA ASP A 241 -2.36 7.86 18.75
C ASP A 241 -1.07 7.18 19.24
N SER A 242 -0.55 6.23 18.44
CA SER A 242 0.70 5.53 18.73
C SER A 242 1.96 6.30 18.30
N ASN A 243 1.84 7.52 17.79
CA ASN A 243 2.93 8.25 17.13
C ASN A 243 3.64 7.38 16.07
N TYR A 244 2.86 6.62 15.28
CA TYR A 244 3.32 5.72 14.22
C TYR A 244 4.24 4.57 14.71
N GLN A 245 4.19 4.23 16.01
CA GLN A 245 4.91 3.06 16.55
C GLN A 245 4.23 1.73 16.16
N ILE A 246 2.91 1.77 15.94
CA ILE A 246 2.13 0.68 15.38
C ILE A 246 2.20 0.80 13.85
N ARG A 247 2.55 -0.31 13.19
CA ARG A 247 2.60 -0.36 11.73
C ARG A 247 1.21 -0.25 11.13
N HIS A 248 1.13 0.29 9.92
CA HIS A 248 -0.13 0.45 9.21
C HIS A 248 -0.99 -0.82 9.23
N GLY A 249 -0.47 -1.97 8.78
CA GLY A 249 -1.24 -3.21 8.76
C GLY A 249 -1.65 -3.73 10.14
N GLU A 250 -0.83 -3.49 11.19
CA GLU A 250 -1.22 -3.80 12.57
C GLU A 250 -2.43 -2.95 13.00
N ALA A 251 -2.43 -1.67 12.65
CA ALA A 251 -3.54 -0.77 12.94
C ALA A 251 -4.80 -1.13 12.15
N ILE A 252 -4.66 -1.47 10.86
CA ILE A 252 -5.78 -1.92 10.01
C ILE A 252 -6.36 -3.25 10.52
N SER A 253 -5.52 -4.18 10.99
CA SER A 253 -5.97 -5.43 11.61
C SER A 253 -6.91 -5.17 12.79
N ILE A 254 -6.53 -4.28 13.71
CA ILE A 254 -7.38 -3.87 14.83
C ILE A 254 -8.67 -3.21 14.31
N GLY A 255 -8.55 -2.33 13.33
CA GLY A 255 -9.67 -1.64 12.72
C GLY A 255 -10.67 -2.58 12.06
N MET A 256 -10.23 -3.62 11.37
CA MET A 256 -11.10 -4.65 10.77
C MET A 256 -11.93 -5.38 11.84
N VAL A 257 -11.28 -5.83 12.92
CA VAL A 257 -11.99 -6.50 14.03
C VAL A 257 -13.02 -5.57 14.68
N PHE A 258 -12.63 -4.32 14.94
CA PHE A 258 -13.53 -3.32 15.51
C PHE A 258 -14.78 -3.10 14.64
N VAL A 259 -14.60 -2.97 13.33
CA VAL A 259 -15.74 -2.75 12.41
C VAL A 259 -16.60 -4.01 12.30
N ALA A 260 -16.02 -5.21 12.34
CA ALA A 260 -16.78 -6.46 12.37
C ALA A 260 -17.63 -6.57 13.65
N GLU A 261 -17.07 -6.21 14.83
CA GLU A 261 -17.83 -6.16 16.07
C GLU A 261 -18.95 -5.09 16.05
N LEU A 262 -18.65 -3.92 15.47
CA LEU A 262 -19.63 -2.87 15.31
C LEU A 262 -20.78 -3.32 14.39
N ALA A 263 -20.47 -4.02 13.30
CA ALA A 263 -21.48 -4.60 12.39
C ALA A 263 -22.28 -5.71 13.07
N GLN A 264 -21.67 -6.50 13.96
CA GLN A 264 -22.38 -7.48 14.78
C GLN A 264 -23.44 -6.80 15.66
N GLU A 265 -23.08 -5.77 16.37
CA GLU A 265 -23.99 -5.05 17.28
C GLU A 265 -25.09 -4.28 16.56
N LEU A 266 -24.80 -3.71 15.39
CA LEU A 266 -25.70 -2.76 14.74
C LEU A 266 -26.42 -3.33 13.51
N CYS A 267 -25.81 -4.30 12.82
CA CYS A 267 -26.31 -4.84 11.57
C CYS A 267 -26.64 -6.34 11.65
N GLY A 268 -26.33 -6.99 12.78
CA GLY A 268 -26.61 -8.43 12.96
C GLY A 268 -25.62 -9.36 12.28
N LEU A 269 -24.38 -8.92 12.05
CA LEU A 269 -23.32 -9.77 11.56
C LEU A 269 -23.13 -10.99 12.47
N GLY A 270 -23.03 -12.18 11.91
CA GLY A 270 -22.95 -13.42 12.70
C GLY A 270 -21.66 -13.54 13.51
N ASP A 271 -21.75 -14.06 14.74
CA ASP A 271 -20.62 -14.29 15.66
C ASP A 271 -19.44 -15.01 14.98
N SER A 272 -19.74 -15.97 14.11
CA SER A 272 -18.75 -16.77 13.39
C SER A 272 -17.87 -15.92 12.45
N VAL A 273 -18.40 -14.82 11.94
CA VAL A 273 -17.66 -13.92 11.04
C VAL A 273 -16.69 -13.08 11.85
N VAL A 274 -17.10 -12.53 12.98
CA VAL A 274 -16.21 -11.79 13.89
C VAL A 274 -15.07 -12.68 14.39
N GLU A 275 -15.41 -13.92 14.79
CA GLU A 275 -14.40 -14.89 15.23
C GLU A 275 -13.43 -15.25 14.11
N LYS A 276 -13.92 -15.37 12.87
CA LYS A 276 -13.07 -15.59 11.69
C LYS A 276 -12.05 -14.45 11.49
N HIS A 277 -12.46 -13.18 11.68
CA HIS A 277 -11.53 -12.04 11.65
C HIS A 277 -10.42 -12.21 12.67
N ARG A 278 -10.79 -12.47 13.93
CA ARG A 278 -9.80 -12.65 15.00
C ARG A 278 -8.87 -13.82 14.74
N SER A 279 -9.43 -14.96 14.35
CA SER A 279 -8.69 -16.19 14.11
C SER A 279 -7.66 -16.03 12.99
N VAL A 280 -8.09 -15.50 11.82
CA VAL A 280 -7.17 -15.31 10.68
C VAL A 280 -6.07 -14.30 11.01
N LEU A 281 -6.42 -13.15 11.58
CA LEU A 281 -5.44 -12.11 11.89
C LEU A 281 -4.43 -12.59 12.95
N ASN A 282 -4.90 -13.24 14.03
CA ASN A 282 -4.03 -13.79 15.07
C ASN A 282 -3.11 -14.90 14.55
N SER A 283 -3.52 -15.68 13.54
CA SER A 283 -2.67 -16.74 12.96
C SER A 283 -1.41 -16.20 12.27
N PHE A 284 -1.41 -14.91 11.93
CA PHE A 284 -0.30 -14.18 11.33
C PHE A 284 0.34 -13.14 12.28
N ASP A 285 0.20 -13.34 13.60
CA ASP A 285 0.75 -12.45 14.63
C ASP A 285 0.28 -10.99 14.52
N LEU A 286 -0.88 -10.74 13.90
CA LEU A 286 -1.47 -9.42 13.79
C LEU A 286 -2.33 -9.11 15.04
N PRO A 287 -2.22 -7.91 15.63
CA PRO A 287 -3.00 -7.54 16.79
C PRO A 287 -4.48 -7.35 16.43
N THR A 288 -5.36 -7.78 17.34
CA THR A 288 -6.82 -7.70 17.15
C THR A 288 -7.51 -6.81 18.20
N SER A 289 -6.74 -6.08 19.01
CA SER A 289 -7.24 -5.15 20.01
C SER A 289 -6.26 -4.02 20.27
N TYR A 290 -6.78 -2.91 20.80
CA TYR A 290 -6.01 -1.75 21.22
C TYR A 290 -6.35 -1.33 22.66
N LYS A 291 -5.63 -0.36 23.21
CA LYS A 291 -5.79 0.13 24.58
C LYS A 291 -7.16 0.79 24.78
N LYS A 292 -8.01 0.26 25.67
CA LYS A 292 -9.35 0.80 25.93
C LYS A 292 -9.32 2.27 26.39
N GLN A 293 -8.33 2.67 27.18
CA GLN A 293 -8.16 4.03 27.67
C GLN A 293 -7.87 5.06 26.58
N SER A 294 -7.42 4.64 25.40
CA SER A 294 -7.18 5.53 24.26
C SER A 294 -8.46 5.95 23.52
N TRP A 295 -9.61 5.32 23.80
CA TRP A 295 -10.84 5.56 23.06
C TRP A 295 -11.24 7.03 22.92
N PRO A 296 -11.22 7.88 24.00
CA PRO A 296 -11.56 9.29 23.87
C PRO A 296 -10.65 10.03 22.87
N ASN A 297 -9.34 9.71 22.89
CA ASN A 297 -8.38 10.31 21.96
C ASN A 297 -8.58 9.82 20.53
N LEU A 298 -8.79 8.52 20.34
CA LEU A 298 -9.10 7.95 19.02
C LEU A 298 -10.35 8.58 18.40
N LEU A 299 -11.39 8.78 19.19
CA LEU A 299 -12.61 9.44 18.74
C LEU A 299 -12.34 10.88 18.27
N ASN A 300 -11.56 11.64 19.03
CA ASN A 300 -11.16 13.01 18.65
C ASN A 300 -10.35 13.03 17.36
N ILE A 301 -9.41 12.09 17.17
CA ILE A 301 -8.61 11.97 15.95
C ILE A 301 -9.53 11.66 14.76
N MET A 302 -10.40 10.65 14.90
CA MET A 302 -11.37 10.31 13.86
C MET A 302 -12.30 11.46 13.50
N GLN A 303 -12.74 12.27 14.45
CA GLN A 303 -13.55 13.46 14.23
C GLN A 303 -12.77 14.57 13.52
N SER A 304 -11.47 14.71 13.82
CA SER A 304 -10.62 15.73 13.20
C SER A 304 -10.35 15.42 11.74
N ASP A 305 -10.13 14.17 11.40
CA ASP A 305 -9.98 13.70 10.01
C ASP A 305 -11.24 13.98 9.17
N LYS A 306 -12.41 14.02 9.82
CA LYS A 306 -13.72 14.25 9.17
C LYS A 306 -14.14 15.69 9.00
N LYS A 307 -13.61 16.62 9.75
CA LYS A 307 -13.81 18.04 9.48
C LYS A 307 -13.35 18.40 8.06
N VAL A 308 -12.50 17.56 7.46
CA VAL A 308 -12.07 17.64 6.06
C VAL A 308 -13.04 16.92 5.10
N ARG A 309 -13.96 16.04 5.59
CA ARG A 309 -14.82 15.16 4.77
C ARG A 309 -16.32 15.21 5.12
N ASN A 310 -16.93 16.37 5.29
CA ASN A 310 -18.39 16.55 5.55
C ASN A 310 -18.94 16.16 6.92
N GLY A 311 -18.12 16.00 7.96
CA GLY A 311 -18.66 16.06 9.36
C GLY A 311 -19.14 14.73 9.97
N GLU A 312 -19.23 13.63 9.20
CA GLU A 312 -19.75 12.34 9.73
C GLU A 312 -18.66 11.26 9.81
N ILE A 313 -18.64 10.38 10.89
CA ILE A 313 -17.76 9.20 10.98
C ILE A 313 -18.38 8.05 10.21
N ARG A 314 -17.70 7.56 9.15
CA ARG A 314 -18.14 6.44 8.37
C ARG A 314 -17.23 5.24 8.63
N PHE A 315 -17.82 4.16 9.04
CA PHE A 315 -17.18 2.86 9.08
C PHE A 315 -17.69 2.03 7.90
N ARG A 316 -16.77 1.33 7.24
CA ARG A 316 -17.10 0.39 6.17
C ARG A 316 -16.98 -1.02 6.71
N SER A 317 -18.02 -1.83 6.54
CA SER A 317 -18.04 -3.25 6.89
C SER A 317 -18.00 -4.12 5.64
N GLU A 318 -17.75 -5.41 5.81
CA GLU A 318 -17.73 -6.40 4.73
C GLU A 318 -19.11 -6.61 4.06
N GLU A 319 -20.20 -6.32 4.73
CA GLU A 319 -21.57 -6.45 4.18
C GLU A 319 -21.88 -5.48 3.04
N HIS A 320 -21.06 -4.45 2.84
CA HIS A 320 -21.24 -3.47 1.78
C HIS A 320 -20.87 -3.98 0.37
N THR A 321 -20.52 -5.26 0.23
CA THR A 321 -20.29 -5.90 -1.08
C THR A 321 -21.58 -6.32 -1.78
N SER A 322 -22.73 -6.34 -1.06
CA SER A 322 -24.05 -6.57 -1.61
C SER A 322 -25.01 -5.54 -1.05
N GLU A 323 -25.18 -4.43 -1.76
CA GLU A 323 -26.19 -3.41 -1.49
C GLU A 323 -26.12 -2.72 -0.11
N LEU A 324 -25.43 -1.58 -0.04
CA LEU A 324 -25.87 -0.43 0.73
C LEU A 324 -25.45 -0.14 2.16
N GLN A 325 -25.35 1.11 2.30
CA GLN A 325 -25.57 2.03 3.42
C GLN A 325 -24.36 2.26 4.33
N SER A 326 -23.77 3.42 4.06
CA SER A 326 -23.01 4.14 5.08
C SER A 326 -23.94 4.40 6.27
N HIS A 327 -23.74 3.72 7.38
CA HIS A 327 -24.32 4.16 8.64
C HIS A 327 -23.51 5.36 9.14
N SER A 328 -24.13 6.54 9.12
CA SER A 328 -23.63 7.73 9.78
C SER A 328 -24.04 7.69 11.24
N PHE A 329 -23.10 7.87 12.15
CA PHE A 329 -23.31 7.99 13.58
C PHE A 329 -23.01 9.41 14.05
#